data_ef06de9362d2d536a23e60f5cfa87bc5
#
_entry.id   ef06de9362d2d536a23e60f5cfa87bc5
#
_cell.length_a   1.000
_cell.length_b   1.000
_cell.length_c   1.000
_cell.angle_alpha   90.00
_cell.angle_beta   90.00
_cell.angle_gamma   90.00
#
_symmetry.space_group_name_H-M   'P 1'
#
loop_
_entity.id
_entity.type
_entity.pdbx_description
1 polymer ?
#
loop_
_entity_poly.entity_id
_entity_poly.type
_entity_poly.pdbx_seq_one_letter_code
_entity_poly.pdbx_strand_id
1 'polypeptide(L)' 'MNREPRLPATLKHELAGVNWRWKNGAKHWHLMVNGRLVTIWPKGKNGTMTAGHQVLNTRAHLRRILGK' A
#
# COMPACT_ATOMS: atom_id res chain seq x y z
N MET A 1 -13.01 0.61 15.36
CA MET A 1 -13.15 0.44 13.91
C MET A 1 -11.83 0.67 13.21
N ASN A 2 -11.41 -0.27 12.39
CA ASN A 2 -10.13 -0.15 11.68
C ASN A 2 -10.34 0.67 10.40
N ARG A 3 -9.57 1.73 10.28
CA ARG A 3 -9.58 2.55 9.08
C ARG A 3 -8.46 2.13 8.15
N GLU A 4 -8.71 2.29 6.87
CA GLU A 4 -7.66 2.06 5.89
C GLU A 4 -6.46 2.96 6.16
N PRO A 5 -5.23 2.42 6.06
CA PRO A 5 -4.05 3.26 6.21
C PRO A 5 -3.99 4.33 5.13
N ARG A 6 -3.40 5.47 5.48
CA ARG A 6 -3.15 6.51 4.50
C ARG A 6 -1.84 6.22 3.79
N LEU A 7 -1.86 6.32 2.49
CA LEU A 7 -0.62 6.19 1.71
C LEU A 7 0.19 7.46 1.82
N PRO A 8 1.52 7.35 1.97
CA PRO A 8 2.38 8.53 1.87
C PRO A 8 2.36 9.10 0.46
N ALA A 9 2.69 10.38 0.34
CA ALA A 9 2.66 11.07 -0.94
C ALA A 9 3.47 10.36 -2.02
N THR A 10 4.61 9.78 -1.64
CA THR A 10 5.47 9.03 -2.56
C THR A 10 4.72 7.88 -3.22
N LEU A 11 3.97 7.11 -2.43
CA LEU A 11 3.22 5.98 -2.97
C LEU A 11 1.98 6.44 -3.73
N LYS A 12 1.31 7.48 -3.26
CA LYS A 12 0.18 8.06 -3.98
C LYS A 12 0.59 8.49 -5.38
N HIS A 13 1.76 9.08 -5.48
CA HIS A 13 2.30 9.55 -6.76
C HIS A 13 2.53 8.38 -7.72
N GLU A 14 3.11 7.29 -7.21
CA GLU A 14 3.34 6.09 -8.00
C GLU A 14 2.03 5.42 -8.44
N LEU A 15 0.97 5.58 -7.67
CA LEU A 15 -0.32 4.96 -7.94
C LEU A 15 -1.29 5.84 -8.72
N ALA A 16 -0.86 7.04 -9.10
CA ALA A 16 -1.69 7.94 -9.88
C ALA A 16 -2.12 7.26 -11.20
N GLY A 17 -3.42 7.22 -11.44
CA GLY A 17 -3.97 6.57 -12.64
C GLY A 17 -3.95 5.04 -12.60
N VAL A 18 -3.57 4.45 -11.48
CA VAL A 18 -3.47 3.00 -11.32
C VAL A 18 -4.69 2.50 -10.55
N ASN A 19 -5.17 1.32 -10.91
CA ASN A 19 -6.26 0.67 -10.19
C ASN A 19 -5.70 -0.01 -8.94
N TRP A 20 -5.92 0.61 -7.79
CA TRP A 20 -5.44 0.08 -6.50
C TRP A 20 -6.52 0.19 -5.45
N ARG A 21 -6.40 -0.65 -4.42
CA ARG A 21 -7.30 -0.60 -3.27
C ARG A 21 -6.69 -1.30 -2.08
N TRP A 22 -7.22 -0.99 -0.90
CA TRP A 22 -6.94 -1.75 0.31
C TRP A 22 -7.97 -2.86 0.43
N LYS A 23 -7.49 -4.08 0.60
CA LYS A 23 -8.34 -5.22 0.89
C LYS A 23 -8.34 -5.48 2.38
N ASN A 24 -9.53 -5.66 2.96
CA ASN A 24 -9.69 -5.89 4.38
C ASN A 24 -9.38 -7.35 4.70
N GLY A 25 -8.19 -7.62 5.24
CA GLY A 25 -7.84 -8.94 5.74
C GLY A 25 -8.22 -9.09 7.21
N ALA A 26 -7.99 -10.28 7.78
CA ALA A 26 -8.35 -10.58 9.17
C ALA A 26 -7.54 -9.76 10.16
N LYS A 27 -6.22 -9.72 9.99
CA LYS A 27 -5.30 -9.02 10.91
C LYS A 27 -4.52 -7.90 10.24
N HIS A 28 -4.58 -7.81 8.92
CA HIS A 28 -3.78 -6.88 8.15
C HIS A 28 -4.61 -6.28 7.02
N TRP A 29 -4.25 -5.08 6.64
CA TRP A 29 -4.71 -4.49 5.39
C TRP A 29 -3.79 -4.93 4.26
N HIS A 30 -4.38 -5.32 3.15
CA HIS A 30 -3.63 -5.74 1.96
C HIS A 30 -3.73 -4.67 0.89
N LEU A 31 -2.59 -4.13 0.46
CA LEU A 31 -2.58 -3.19 -0.65
C LEU A 31 -2.58 -3.98 -1.96
N MET A 32 -3.66 -3.85 -2.70
CA MET A 32 -3.83 -4.53 -3.97
C MET A 32 -3.68 -3.55 -5.12
N VAL A 33 -2.87 -3.91 -6.10
CA VAL A 33 -2.64 -3.09 -7.28
C VAL A 33 -2.87 -3.98 -8.50
N ASN A 34 -3.82 -3.60 -9.33
CA ASN A 34 -4.22 -4.38 -10.51
C ASN A 34 -4.53 -5.85 -10.17
N GLY A 35 -5.14 -6.06 -9.00
CA GLY A 35 -5.49 -7.38 -8.54
C GLY A 35 -4.37 -8.18 -7.91
N ARG A 36 -3.18 -7.58 -7.74
CA ARG A 36 -2.02 -8.24 -7.13
C ARG A 36 -1.72 -7.67 -5.76
N LEU A 37 -1.33 -8.55 -4.84
CA LEU A 37 -0.90 -8.13 -3.51
C LEU A 37 0.48 -7.48 -3.61
N VAL A 38 0.59 -6.25 -3.11
CA VAL A 38 1.84 -5.49 -3.13
C VAL A 38 2.48 -5.46 -1.75
N THR A 39 1.69 -5.13 -0.73
CA THR A 39 2.20 -5.04 0.64
C THR A 39 1.06 -5.24 1.62
N ILE A 40 1.42 -5.52 2.86
CA ILE A 40 0.45 -5.63 3.95
C ILE A 40 0.79 -4.60 5.01
N TRP A 41 -0.24 -4.19 5.76
CA TRP A 41 -0.09 -3.23 6.84
C TRP A 41 -0.90 -3.71 8.04
N PRO A 42 -0.30 -3.78 9.25
CA PRO A 42 -1.02 -4.29 10.41
C PRO A 42 -2.21 -3.43 10.76
N LYS A 43 -3.31 -4.06 11.08
CA LYS A 43 -4.44 -3.37 11.70
C LYS A 43 -4.04 -2.97 13.11
N GLY A 44 -4.58 -1.87 13.59
CA GLY A 44 -4.22 -1.35 14.90
C GLY A 44 -3.19 -0.25 14.88
N LYS A 45 -2.47 -0.09 13.77
CA LYS A 45 -1.65 1.10 13.55
C LYS A 45 -2.51 2.16 12.90
N ASN A 46 -2.51 3.34 13.50
CA ASN A 46 -3.30 4.45 13.02
C ASN A 46 -2.44 5.41 12.20
N GLY A 47 -3.08 6.08 11.27
CA GLY A 47 -2.46 7.17 10.55
C GLY A 47 -1.81 6.75 9.25
N THR A 48 -0.79 7.49 8.85
CA THR A 48 -0.12 7.32 7.57
C THR A 48 0.90 6.18 7.64
N MET A 49 1.01 5.43 6.57
CA MET A 49 2.05 4.42 6.40
C MET A 49 3.41 5.14 6.29
N THR A 50 4.19 5.12 7.38
CA THR A 50 5.40 5.93 7.47
C THR A 50 6.69 5.16 7.69
N ALA A 51 6.62 3.83 7.84
CA ALA A 51 7.82 3.02 8.02
C ALA A 51 8.70 3.12 6.76
N GLY A 52 9.84 3.76 6.87
CA GLY A 52 10.69 4.08 5.73
C GLY A 52 11.04 2.88 4.86
N HIS A 53 11.48 1.78 5.47
CA HIS A 53 11.82 0.56 4.74
C HIS A 53 10.62 -0.01 4.00
N GLN A 54 9.46 -0.01 4.64
CA GLN A 54 8.27 -0.55 4.02
C GLN A 54 7.81 0.31 2.84
N VAL A 55 7.91 1.62 2.96
CA VAL A 55 7.57 2.54 1.87
C VAL A 55 8.50 2.31 0.68
N LEU A 56 9.81 2.21 0.91
CA LEU A 56 10.77 1.98 -0.16
C LEU A 56 10.57 0.63 -0.82
N ASN A 57 10.35 -0.42 -0.04
CA ASN A 57 10.12 -1.75 -0.57
C ASN A 57 8.83 -1.80 -1.39
N THR A 58 7.79 -1.15 -0.91
CA THR A 58 6.52 -1.08 -1.62
C THR A 58 6.69 -0.35 -2.94
N ARG A 59 7.43 0.76 -2.94
CA ARG A 59 7.70 1.52 -4.15
C ARG A 59 8.44 0.68 -5.20
N ALA A 60 9.47 -0.04 -4.76
CA ALA A 60 10.22 -0.91 -5.66
C ALA A 60 9.32 -2.01 -6.25
N HIS A 61 8.47 -2.61 -5.42
CA HIS A 61 7.55 -3.64 -5.87
C HIS A 61 6.52 -3.07 -6.85
N LEU A 62 6.00 -1.88 -6.58
CA LEU A 62 5.08 -1.21 -7.49
C LEU A 62 5.71 -0.98 -8.86
N ARG A 63 6.95 -0.54 -8.89
CA ARG A 63 7.65 -0.31 -10.15
C ARG A 63 7.77 -1.58 -10.97
N ARG A 64 8.02 -2.71 -10.32
CA ARG A 64 8.07 -4.00 -11.01
C ARG A 64 6.72 -4.37 -11.60
N ILE A 65 5.66 -4.23 -10.81
CA ILE A 65 4.31 -4.58 -11.25
C ILE A 65 3.84 -3.67 -12.37
N LEU A 66 4.15 -2.39 -12.29
CA LEU A 66 3.70 -1.39 -13.26
C LEU A 66 4.61 -1.29 -14.47
N GLY A 67 5.73 -1.97 -14.47
CA GLY A 67 6.67 -1.96 -15.60
C GLY A 67 7.43 -0.65 -15.75
N LYS A 68 7.64 0.05 -14.63
CA LYS A 68 8.33 1.34 -14.66
C LYS A 68 9.80 1.21 -14.26
#